data_d4b191eeec7a0b023f43ef5583355e95
#
_entry.id   d4b191eeec7a0b023f43ef5583355e95
#
_cell.length_a   1.000
_cell.length_b   1.000
_cell.length_c   1.000
_cell.angle_alpha   90.00
_cell.angle_beta   90.00
_cell.angle_gamma   90.00
#
_symmetry.space_group_name_H-M   'P 1'
#
loop_
_entity.id
_entity.type
_entity.pdbx_description
1 polymer ?
#
loop_
_entity_poly.entity_id
_entity_poly.type
_entity_poly.pdbx_seq_one_letter_code
_entity_poly.pdbx_strand_id
1 'polypeptide(L)'
;MTVDAAEILVEGPWRHRFVAANGARFHVAEAGEGPLVLLLHGFPEFWWAWRHQLPALAEAGWHAVAMDLRGYGGSDKPPRGYDTPTLAADVAGVVRALGAQRAVIAGHDWGGWIAWSMPGLQPRVTHAVAALGMAHPLTLRASLAARRQRRAVGRLLAFQAPVTPERRFGDKQGVVDVLRAWAGPGWPDPDSEWRYTRAMQVPFVAHTSMEYYRWAVRSLWRSDGRRFAAAIRDPVTVPVLQVHGGLDPWVLPETAASSGARVEAPFRFELLPAAGHYLQEEAPVQITEILLDWLASVRPSE
;
A
#
# COMPACT_ATOMS: atom_id res chain seq x y z
N MET A 1 -10.86 10.65 -23.63
CA MET A 1 -11.67 11.45 -22.66
C MET A 1 -10.92 11.42 -21.34
N THR A 2 -10.64 12.57 -20.77
CA THR A 2 -10.03 12.71 -19.45
C THR A 2 -11.04 12.29 -18.38
N VAL A 3 -10.64 11.43 -17.46
CA VAL A 3 -11.45 11.02 -16.32
C VAL A 3 -11.48 12.15 -15.31
N ASP A 4 -12.68 12.53 -14.84
CA ASP A 4 -12.80 13.45 -13.71
C ASP A 4 -12.44 12.68 -12.43
N ALA A 5 -11.67 13.33 -11.55
CA ALA A 5 -11.37 12.77 -10.24
C ALA A 5 -12.64 12.51 -9.39
N ALA A 6 -13.75 13.18 -9.69
CA ALA A 6 -15.04 12.89 -9.08
C ALA A 6 -15.58 11.48 -9.40
N GLU A 7 -15.22 10.89 -10.54
CA GLU A 7 -15.68 9.55 -10.92
C GLU A 7 -15.12 8.42 -10.02
N ILE A 8 -14.05 8.71 -9.29
CA ILE A 8 -13.44 7.76 -8.35
C ILE A 8 -13.92 7.93 -6.90
N LEU A 9 -14.77 8.93 -6.63
CA LEU A 9 -15.43 9.12 -5.34
C LEU A 9 -16.71 8.25 -5.30
N VAL A 10 -16.51 6.95 -5.20
CA VAL A 10 -17.60 5.96 -5.24
C VAL A 10 -18.40 6.03 -3.95
N GLU A 11 -19.71 6.21 -4.04
CA GLU A 11 -20.62 6.21 -2.90
C GLU A 11 -20.68 4.83 -2.21
N GLY A 12 -20.90 4.84 -0.90
CA GLY A 12 -20.97 3.62 -0.08
C GLY A 12 -21.14 3.94 1.40
N PRO A 13 -20.99 2.96 2.29
CA PRO A 13 -21.11 3.14 3.74
C PRO A 13 -19.85 3.82 4.35
N TRP A 14 -19.38 4.86 3.71
CA TRP A 14 -18.22 5.69 4.08
C TRP A 14 -18.47 7.15 3.67
N ARG A 15 -17.63 8.04 4.21
CA ARG A 15 -17.62 9.45 3.85
C ARG A 15 -16.33 9.78 3.10
N HIS A 16 -16.43 10.60 2.06
CA HIS A 16 -15.28 11.16 1.38
C HIS A 16 -14.85 12.47 2.03
N ARG A 17 -13.56 12.59 2.27
CA ARG A 17 -12.97 13.80 2.88
C ARG A 17 -11.62 14.12 2.22
N PHE A 18 -11.27 15.39 2.23
CA PHE A 18 -9.95 15.85 1.85
C PHE A 18 -9.23 16.44 3.05
N VAL A 19 -8.00 15.99 3.29
CA VAL A 19 -7.15 16.46 4.39
C VAL A 19 -5.86 17.06 3.84
N ALA A 20 -5.43 18.19 4.41
CA ALA A 20 -4.15 18.80 4.08
C ALA A 20 -3.06 18.24 5.01
N ALA A 21 -1.99 17.71 4.42
CA ALA A 21 -0.87 17.16 5.15
C ALA A 21 0.42 17.26 4.32
N ASN A 22 1.55 17.50 4.94
CA ASN A 22 2.88 17.48 4.31
C ASN A 22 2.95 18.24 2.96
N GLY A 23 2.28 19.41 2.87
CA GLY A 23 2.29 20.26 1.68
C GLY A 23 1.46 19.75 0.49
N ALA A 24 0.57 18.78 0.70
CA ALA A 24 -0.35 18.26 -0.30
C ALA A 24 -1.75 18.03 0.30
N ARG A 25 -2.74 17.87 -0.56
CA ARG A 25 -4.11 17.51 -0.18
C ARG A 25 -4.34 16.04 -0.52
N PHE A 26 -4.82 15.30 0.46
CA PHE A 26 -5.08 13.86 0.35
C PHE A 26 -6.58 13.59 0.41
N HIS A 27 -7.06 12.78 -0.51
CA HIS A 27 -8.39 12.21 -0.44
C HIS A 27 -8.37 10.99 0.47
N VAL A 28 -9.42 10.86 1.30
CA VAL A 28 -9.68 9.70 2.15
C VAL A 28 -11.15 9.30 2.07
N ALA A 29 -11.42 8.00 2.13
CA ALA A 29 -12.72 7.43 2.43
C ALA A 29 -12.68 6.88 3.86
N GLU A 30 -13.60 7.33 4.71
CA GLU A 30 -13.58 7.02 6.15
C GLU A 30 -14.91 6.50 6.65
N ALA A 31 -14.87 5.55 7.60
CA ALA A 31 -16.04 4.97 8.27
C ALA A 31 -15.73 4.67 9.74
N GLY A 32 -16.77 4.71 10.58
CA GLY A 32 -16.67 4.41 12.00
C GLY A 32 -16.02 5.49 12.83
N GLU A 33 -15.90 5.19 14.11
CA GLU A 33 -15.27 6.03 15.15
C GLU A 33 -14.44 5.12 16.07
N GLY A 34 -13.44 5.69 16.76
CA GLY A 34 -12.57 4.95 17.66
C GLY A 34 -11.08 5.08 17.30
N PRO A 35 -10.23 4.12 17.71
CA PRO A 35 -8.82 4.15 17.35
C PRO A 35 -8.62 4.08 15.83
N LEU A 36 -7.64 4.83 15.32
CA LEU A 36 -7.43 4.97 13.87
C LEU A 36 -6.70 3.75 13.27
N VAL A 37 -7.29 3.19 12.21
CA VAL A 37 -6.64 2.29 11.24
C VAL A 37 -6.56 3.00 9.90
N LEU A 38 -5.34 3.30 9.43
CA LEU A 38 -5.12 3.91 8.13
C LEU A 38 -4.73 2.84 7.12
N LEU A 39 -5.51 2.73 6.03
CA LEU A 39 -5.41 1.72 4.99
C LEU A 39 -4.78 2.34 3.74
N LEU A 40 -3.66 1.79 3.29
CA LEU A 40 -2.85 2.28 2.17
C LEU A 40 -2.90 1.28 1.02
N HIS A 41 -3.32 1.72 -0.15
CA HIS A 41 -3.41 0.88 -1.35
C HIS A 41 -2.05 0.72 -2.06
N GLY A 42 -2.01 -0.12 -3.08
CA GLY A 42 -0.87 -0.35 -3.96
C GLY A 42 -1.07 0.15 -5.38
N PHE A 43 -0.35 -0.45 -6.32
CA PHE A 43 -0.44 -0.22 -7.75
C PHE A 43 -1.20 -1.38 -8.44
N PRO A 44 -2.09 -1.11 -9.38
CA PRO A 44 -2.59 0.18 -9.90
C PRO A 44 -3.89 0.64 -9.21
N GLU A 45 -3.94 0.48 -7.91
CA GLU A 45 -5.12 0.67 -7.08
C GLU A 45 -5.32 2.14 -6.64
N PHE A 46 -6.40 2.35 -5.85
CA PHE A 46 -6.73 3.57 -5.14
C PHE A 46 -7.52 3.20 -3.88
N TRP A 47 -8.00 4.15 -3.08
CA TRP A 47 -8.69 3.89 -1.81
C TRP A 47 -9.74 2.77 -1.87
N TRP A 48 -10.39 2.58 -3.02
CA TRP A 48 -11.47 1.61 -3.25
C TRP A 48 -11.06 0.15 -3.07
N ALA A 49 -9.76 -0.13 -3.14
CA ALA A 49 -9.20 -1.46 -2.84
C ALA A 49 -9.55 -1.94 -1.42
N TRP A 50 -9.90 -1.02 -0.54
CA TRP A 50 -10.26 -1.31 0.85
C TRP A 50 -11.76 -1.27 1.15
N ARG A 51 -12.63 -1.19 0.12
CA ARG A 51 -14.09 -1.07 0.25
C ARG A 51 -14.75 -2.18 1.08
N HIS A 52 -14.16 -3.37 1.05
CA HIS A 52 -14.67 -4.52 1.80
C HIS A 52 -14.29 -4.45 3.29
N GLN A 53 -13.10 -3.92 3.59
CA GLN A 53 -12.58 -3.83 4.95
C GLN A 53 -13.12 -2.61 5.71
N LEU A 54 -13.33 -1.48 5.02
CA LEU A 54 -13.78 -0.23 5.64
C LEU A 54 -15.02 -0.40 6.52
N PRO A 55 -16.16 -0.94 6.04
CA PRO A 55 -17.36 -1.08 6.88
C PRO A 55 -17.16 -2.09 8.01
N ALA A 56 -16.49 -3.21 7.75
CA ALA A 56 -16.27 -4.23 8.76
C ALA A 56 -15.38 -3.74 9.92
N LEU A 57 -14.34 -2.97 9.63
CA LEU A 57 -13.50 -2.34 10.64
C LEU A 57 -14.28 -1.28 11.44
N ALA A 58 -15.15 -0.52 10.77
CA ALA A 58 -16.02 0.47 11.40
C ALA A 58 -17.00 -0.20 12.38
N GLU A 59 -17.65 -1.29 11.97
CA GLU A 59 -18.54 -2.08 12.81
C GLU A 59 -17.82 -2.69 14.03
N ALA A 60 -16.54 -2.99 13.89
CA ALA A 60 -15.68 -3.46 14.99
C ALA A 60 -15.17 -2.33 15.91
N GLY A 61 -15.65 -1.09 15.72
CA GLY A 61 -15.33 0.06 16.57
C GLY A 61 -13.97 0.69 16.29
N TRP A 62 -13.51 0.65 15.04
CA TRP A 62 -12.34 1.38 14.57
C TRP A 62 -12.75 2.57 13.71
N HIS A 63 -11.97 3.66 13.81
CA HIS A 63 -12.01 4.69 12.78
C HIS A 63 -11.17 4.17 11.60
N ALA A 64 -11.84 3.57 10.62
CA ALA A 64 -11.22 3.02 9.43
C ALA A 64 -11.12 4.09 8.34
N VAL A 65 -9.91 4.32 7.81
CA VAL A 65 -9.65 5.35 6.80
C VAL A 65 -8.82 4.76 5.67
N ALA A 66 -9.37 4.73 4.46
CA ALA A 66 -8.64 4.36 3.26
C ALA A 66 -8.16 5.64 2.54
N MET A 67 -6.86 5.80 2.40
CA MET A 67 -6.20 6.97 1.84
C MET A 67 -5.80 6.74 0.40
N ASP A 68 -6.12 7.67 -0.50
CA ASP A 68 -5.41 7.76 -1.78
C ASP A 68 -3.99 8.27 -1.55
N LEU A 69 -3.00 7.46 -1.93
CA LEU A 69 -1.59 7.84 -1.83
C LEU A 69 -1.27 9.07 -2.71
N ARG A 70 -0.20 9.78 -2.36
CA ARG A 70 0.33 10.87 -3.20
C ARG A 70 0.43 10.44 -4.66
N GLY A 71 -0.15 11.21 -5.58
CA GLY A 71 -0.11 10.90 -7.00
C GLY A 71 -1.21 9.97 -7.50
N TYR A 72 -2.05 9.46 -6.62
CA TYR A 72 -3.16 8.56 -6.98
C TYR A 72 -4.53 9.18 -6.69
N GLY A 73 -5.53 8.58 -7.26
CA GLY A 73 -6.94 8.85 -6.96
C GLY A 73 -7.30 10.33 -6.92
N GLY A 74 -7.98 10.75 -5.86
CA GLY A 74 -8.35 12.15 -5.59
C GLY A 74 -7.26 12.99 -4.94
N SER A 75 -6.13 12.37 -4.53
CA SER A 75 -5.01 13.07 -3.90
C SER A 75 -4.22 13.92 -4.88
N ASP A 76 -3.51 14.93 -4.38
CA ASP A 76 -2.65 15.80 -5.17
C ASP A 76 -1.53 15.02 -5.87
N LYS A 77 -1.14 15.49 -7.06
CA LYS A 77 -0.15 14.92 -7.94
C LYS A 77 1.00 15.89 -8.20
N PRO A 78 1.74 16.29 -7.14
CA PRO A 78 2.84 17.23 -7.27
C PRO A 78 3.97 16.63 -8.13
N PRO A 79 4.84 17.47 -8.73
CA PRO A 79 5.91 16.99 -9.61
C PRO A 79 7.05 16.25 -8.88
N ARG A 80 7.02 16.17 -7.53
CA ARG A 80 8.06 15.57 -6.68
C ARG A 80 7.44 14.98 -5.40
N GLY A 81 8.28 14.24 -4.65
CA GLY A 81 7.91 13.70 -3.34
C GLY A 81 7.37 12.28 -3.40
N TYR A 82 7.89 11.47 -4.32
CA TYR A 82 7.54 10.06 -4.46
C TYR A 82 8.60 9.13 -3.86
N ASP A 83 9.50 9.69 -3.06
CA ASP A 83 10.45 8.94 -2.23
C ASP A 83 9.77 8.45 -0.93
N THR A 84 10.19 7.28 -0.46
CA THR A 84 9.57 6.65 0.72
C THR A 84 9.57 7.54 1.97
N PRO A 85 10.63 8.31 2.30
CA PRO A 85 10.58 9.24 3.43
C PRO A 85 9.47 10.30 3.31
N THR A 86 9.25 10.84 2.11
CA THR A 86 8.16 11.80 1.86
C THR A 86 6.80 11.12 2.00
N LEU A 87 6.63 9.92 1.44
CA LEU A 87 5.37 9.16 1.54
C LEU A 87 5.05 8.78 2.99
N ALA A 88 6.05 8.40 3.78
CA ALA A 88 5.86 8.16 5.21
C ALA A 88 5.50 9.44 5.99
N ALA A 89 6.04 10.59 5.58
CA ALA A 89 5.67 11.88 6.16
C ALA A 89 4.23 12.29 5.78
N ASP A 90 3.76 11.94 4.57
CA ASP A 90 2.37 12.12 4.15
C ASP A 90 1.42 11.33 5.06
N VAL A 91 1.70 10.04 5.25
CA VAL A 91 0.94 9.15 6.13
C VAL A 91 0.88 9.71 7.56
N ALA A 92 2.03 10.10 8.11
CA ALA A 92 2.09 10.69 9.44
C ALA A 92 1.33 12.02 9.53
N GLY A 93 1.37 12.83 8.48
CA GLY A 93 0.62 14.07 8.37
C GLY A 93 -0.88 13.84 8.33
N VAL A 94 -1.34 12.85 7.57
CA VAL A 94 -2.76 12.46 7.49
C VAL A 94 -3.24 11.93 8.84
N VAL A 95 -2.48 11.07 9.53
CA VAL A 95 -2.82 10.61 10.90
C VAL A 95 -3.09 11.79 11.82
N ARG A 96 -2.20 12.78 11.83
CA ARG A 96 -2.37 13.99 12.68
C ARG A 96 -3.54 14.86 12.22
N ALA A 97 -3.76 15.04 10.93
CA ALA A 97 -4.86 15.81 10.37
C ALA A 97 -6.24 15.19 10.66
N LEU A 98 -6.28 13.88 10.89
CA LEU A 98 -7.45 13.15 11.37
C LEU A 98 -7.65 13.23 12.88
N GLY A 99 -6.75 13.91 13.60
CA GLY A 99 -6.84 14.10 15.05
C GLY A 99 -6.19 13.00 15.88
N ALA A 100 -5.60 11.99 15.25
CA ALA A 100 -4.95 10.88 15.96
C ALA A 100 -3.47 11.18 16.24
N GLN A 101 -2.99 10.75 17.40
CA GLN A 101 -1.56 10.80 17.73
C GLN A 101 -0.81 9.59 17.16
N ARG A 102 -1.46 8.42 17.17
CA ARG A 102 -0.92 7.15 16.67
C ARG A 102 -2.02 6.41 15.92
N ALA A 103 -1.61 5.56 14.98
CA ALA A 103 -2.53 4.73 14.20
C ALA A 103 -1.92 3.35 13.94
N VAL A 104 -2.78 2.37 13.71
CA VAL A 104 -2.40 1.16 13.00
C VAL A 104 -2.27 1.52 11.51
N ILE A 105 -1.14 1.19 10.90
CA ILE A 105 -0.91 1.42 9.48
C ILE A 105 -1.00 0.09 8.75
N ALA A 106 -2.06 -0.11 8.00
CA ALA A 106 -2.25 -1.28 7.16
C ALA A 106 -2.03 -0.91 5.70
N GLY A 107 -1.29 -1.70 4.95
CA GLY A 107 -1.01 -1.37 3.56
C GLY A 107 -0.77 -2.58 2.68
N HIS A 108 -1.17 -2.46 1.41
CA HIS A 108 -0.94 -3.42 0.36
C HIS A 108 0.10 -2.89 -0.64
N ASP A 109 0.98 -3.74 -1.16
CA ASP A 109 2.01 -3.41 -2.16
C ASP A 109 2.81 -2.16 -1.78
N TRP A 110 2.71 -1.03 -2.51
CA TRP A 110 3.34 0.23 -2.11
C TRP A 110 2.86 0.73 -0.76
N GLY A 111 1.58 0.57 -0.44
CA GLY A 111 1.07 0.82 0.90
C GLY A 111 1.74 -0.06 1.96
N GLY A 112 1.99 -1.33 1.65
CA GLY A 112 2.75 -2.26 2.49
C GLY A 112 4.22 -1.87 2.66
N TRP A 113 4.86 -1.42 1.58
CA TRP A 113 6.22 -0.86 1.61
C TRP A 113 6.32 0.35 2.54
N ILE A 114 5.34 1.27 2.44
CA ILE A 114 5.25 2.44 3.31
C ILE A 114 5.00 1.98 4.76
N ALA A 115 4.03 1.10 4.99
CA ALA A 115 3.68 0.58 6.31
C ALA A 115 4.91 -0.04 7.03
N TRP A 116 5.67 -0.89 6.36
CA TRP A 116 6.94 -1.44 6.86
C TRP A 116 8.00 -0.38 7.19
N SER A 117 7.95 0.75 6.49
CA SER A 117 8.93 1.84 6.68
C SER A 117 8.55 2.78 7.83
N MET A 118 7.26 2.80 8.23
CA MET A 118 6.74 3.73 9.24
C MET A 118 7.41 3.62 10.60
N PRO A 119 7.69 2.43 11.17
CA PRO A 119 8.34 2.33 12.48
C PRO A 119 9.70 3.03 12.52
N GLY A 120 10.49 2.93 11.45
CA GLY A 120 11.81 3.57 11.39
C GLY A 120 11.76 5.06 11.02
N LEU A 121 10.79 5.46 10.18
CA LEU A 121 10.70 6.85 9.69
C LEU A 121 9.78 7.73 10.56
N GLN A 122 8.72 7.15 11.13
CA GLN A 122 7.66 7.87 11.85
C GLN A 122 7.24 7.10 13.14
N PRO A 123 8.18 6.76 14.04
CA PRO A 123 7.90 5.89 15.20
C PRO A 123 6.85 6.46 16.15
N ARG A 124 6.73 7.80 16.23
CA ARG A 124 5.80 8.46 17.15
C ARG A 124 4.34 8.31 16.77
N VAL A 125 4.04 8.09 15.49
CA VAL A 125 2.66 7.95 14.97
C VAL A 125 2.31 6.49 14.65
N THR A 126 3.28 5.58 14.63
CA THR A 126 3.06 4.18 14.32
C THR A 126 2.73 3.40 15.59
N HIS A 127 1.53 2.85 15.66
CA HIS A 127 1.10 1.98 16.76
C HIS A 127 1.41 0.51 16.46
N ALA A 128 0.99 0.04 15.29
CA ALA A 128 1.23 -1.29 14.78
C ALA A 128 1.22 -1.27 13.25
N VAL A 129 1.69 -2.32 12.61
CA VAL A 129 1.80 -2.43 11.13
C VAL A 129 1.11 -3.69 10.63
N ALA A 130 0.27 -3.57 9.60
CA ALA A 130 -0.21 -4.70 8.81
C ALA A 130 0.27 -4.53 7.36
N ALA A 131 1.09 -5.46 6.86
CA ALA A 131 1.65 -5.41 5.52
C ALA A 131 1.14 -6.58 4.68
N LEU A 132 0.45 -6.28 3.58
CA LEU A 132 -0.14 -7.24 2.65
C LEU A 132 0.65 -7.23 1.33
N GLY A 133 1.01 -8.41 0.82
CA GLY A 133 1.67 -8.54 -0.48
C GLY A 133 3.06 -7.91 -0.59
N MET A 134 3.69 -7.54 0.55
CA MET A 134 4.99 -6.85 0.55
C MET A 134 5.89 -7.31 1.68
N ALA A 135 7.17 -7.50 1.39
CA ALA A 135 8.22 -7.75 2.37
C ALA A 135 8.81 -6.45 2.92
N HIS A 136 9.45 -6.53 4.10
CA HIS A 136 10.23 -5.40 4.62
C HIS A 136 11.26 -4.92 3.59
N PRO A 137 11.43 -3.61 3.33
CA PRO A 137 12.26 -3.09 2.24
C PRO A 137 13.70 -3.62 2.24
N LEU A 138 14.33 -3.73 3.41
CA LEU A 138 15.70 -4.27 3.51
C LEU A 138 15.74 -5.78 3.29
N THR A 139 14.69 -6.50 3.65
CA THR A 139 14.56 -7.94 3.37
C THR A 139 14.41 -8.18 1.88
N LEU A 140 13.51 -7.44 1.21
CA LEU A 140 13.36 -7.52 -0.24
C LEU A 140 14.68 -7.20 -0.96
N ARG A 141 15.40 -6.14 -0.52
CA ARG A 141 16.71 -5.79 -1.08
C ARG A 141 17.74 -6.91 -0.90
N ALA A 142 17.82 -7.51 0.28
CA ALA A 142 18.74 -8.62 0.55
C ALA A 142 18.40 -9.85 -0.29
N SER A 143 17.11 -10.14 -0.49
CA SER A 143 16.64 -11.30 -1.27
C SER A 143 16.96 -11.21 -2.77
N LEU A 144 17.36 -10.03 -3.29
CA LEU A 144 17.83 -9.88 -4.66
C LEU A 144 19.11 -10.68 -4.96
N ALA A 145 19.83 -11.16 -3.95
CA ALA A 145 20.90 -12.15 -4.11
C ALA A 145 20.34 -13.47 -4.68
N ALA A 146 19.13 -13.87 -4.30
CA ALA A 146 18.47 -15.06 -4.82
C ALA A 146 17.99 -14.84 -6.27
N ARG A 147 18.36 -15.78 -7.17
CA ARG A 147 18.05 -15.68 -8.59
C ARG A 147 16.54 -15.60 -8.87
N ARG A 148 15.72 -16.36 -8.11
CA ARG A 148 14.26 -16.38 -8.29
C ARG A 148 13.65 -15.01 -7.97
N GLN A 149 13.94 -14.45 -6.79
CA GLN A 149 13.41 -13.13 -6.39
C GLN A 149 13.93 -12.03 -7.32
N ARG A 150 15.21 -12.05 -7.70
CA ARG A 150 15.75 -11.08 -8.66
C ARG A 150 15.06 -11.13 -10.03
N ARG A 151 14.67 -12.33 -10.50
CA ARG A 151 13.90 -12.47 -11.74
C ARG A 151 12.47 -11.94 -11.60
N ALA A 152 11.82 -12.17 -10.46
CA ALA A 152 10.48 -11.68 -10.17
C ALA A 152 10.46 -10.14 -10.26
N VAL A 153 11.27 -9.45 -9.46
CA VAL A 153 11.31 -7.97 -9.47
C VAL A 153 12.00 -7.38 -10.69
N GLY A 154 12.81 -8.14 -11.41
CA GLY A 154 13.52 -7.68 -12.62
C GLY A 154 12.58 -7.17 -13.73
N ARG A 155 11.35 -7.66 -13.76
CA ARG A 155 10.30 -7.18 -14.68
C ARG A 155 9.95 -5.71 -14.45
N LEU A 156 10.12 -5.21 -13.21
CA LEU A 156 9.90 -3.81 -12.86
C LEU A 156 10.94 -2.85 -13.46
N LEU A 157 12.06 -3.37 -13.99
CA LEU A 157 13.04 -2.53 -14.70
C LEU A 157 12.43 -1.86 -15.94
N ALA A 158 11.42 -2.47 -16.55
CA ALA A 158 10.68 -1.86 -17.66
C ALA A 158 10.01 -0.53 -17.26
N PHE A 159 9.66 -0.36 -15.97
CA PHE A 159 9.05 0.87 -15.45
C PHE A 159 10.04 2.02 -15.29
N GLN A 160 11.34 1.75 -15.49
CA GLN A 160 12.37 2.80 -15.51
C GLN A 160 12.42 3.55 -16.84
N ALA A 161 11.85 2.96 -17.91
CA ALA A 161 11.81 3.60 -19.22
C ALA A 161 10.99 4.90 -19.18
N PRO A 162 11.41 5.96 -19.90
CA PRO A 162 10.59 7.16 -20.01
C PRO A 162 9.40 6.91 -20.93
N VAL A 163 8.25 7.48 -20.61
CA VAL A 163 7.04 7.55 -21.46
C VAL A 163 6.33 6.21 -21.71
N THR A 164 7.07 5.14 -21.95
CA THR A 164 6.48 3.83 -22.34
C THR A 164 5.53 3.26 -21.28
N PRO A 165 5.91 3.16 -19.98
CA PRO A 165 5.00 2.67 -18.95
C PRO A 165 3.82 3.61 -18.73
N GLU A 166 4.03 4.94 -18.80
CA GLU A 166 2.93 5.92 -18.69
C GLU A 166 1.87 5.73 -19.78
N ARG A 167 2.30 5.53 -21.03
CA ARG A 167 1.38 5.25 -22.14
C ARG A 167 0.64 3.93 -21.93
N ARG A 168 1.37 2.90 -21.49
CA ARG A 168 0.78 1.58 -21.22
C ARG A 168 -0.30 1.64 -20.15
N PHE A 169 -0.02 2.30 -19.03
CA PHE A 169 -0.95 2.37 -17.88
C PHE A 169 -1.96 3.51 -17.97
N GLY A 170 -1.81 4.43 -18.92
CA GLY A 170 -2.86 5.35 -19.34
C GLY A 170 -3.90 4.71 -20.28
N ASP A 171 -3.61 3.51 -20.80
CA ASP A 171 -4.51 2.71 -21.62
C ASP A 171 -5.19 1.60 -20.80
N LYS A 172 -6.45 1.27 -21.19
CA LYS A 172 -7.24 0.24 -20.52
C LYS A 172 -6.52 -1.11 -20.51
N GLN A 173 -6.01 -1.54 -21.67
CA GLN A 173 -5.43 -2.88 -21.80
C GLN A 173 -4.21 -3.06 -20.92
N GLY A 174 -3.36 -2.05 -20.79
CA GLY A 174 -2.18 -2.13 -19.95
C GLY A 174 -2.48 -2.29 -18.46
N VAL A 175 -3.58 -1.68 -17.98
CA VAL A 175 -4.05 -1.86 -16.59
C VAL A 175 -4.63 -3.25 -16.39
N VAL A 176 -5.53 -3.68 -17.26
CA VAL A 176 -6.15 -5.02 -17.20
C VAL A 176 -5.10 -6.13 -17.27
N ASP A 177 -4.12 -5.99 -18.16
CA ASP A 177 -3.03 -6.97 -18.28
C ASP A 177 -2.24 -7.13 -16.97
N VAL A 178 -1.96 -6.04 -16.27
CA VAL A 178 -1.20 -6.10 -15.02
C VAL A 178 -2.05 -6.68 -13.89
N LEU A 179 -3.32 -6.30 -13.80
CA LEU A 179 -4.24 -6.87 -12.81
C LEU A 179 -4.31 -8.39 -12.96
N ARG A 180 -4.58 -8.88 -14.17
CA ARG A 180 -4.66 -10.32 -14.47
C ARG A 180 -3.35 -11.06 -14.29
N ALA A 181 -2.22 -10.42 -14.61
CA ALA A 181 -0.92 -11.05 -14.52
C ALA A 181 -0.41 -11.21 -13.08
N TRP A 182 -0.92 -10.39 -12.15
CA TRP A 182 -0.48 -10.38 -10.75
C TRP A 182 -1.46 -11.07 -9.81
N ALA A 183 -2.71 -11.19 -10.21
CA ALA A 183 -3.75 -11.85 -9.45
C ALA A 183 -3.63 -13.38 -9.48
N GLY A 184 -4.23 -14.00 -8.49
CA GLY A 184 -4.58 -15.42 -8.51
C GLY A 184 -5.84 -15.69 -9.34
N PRO A 185 -6.27 -16.95 -9.43
CA PRO A 185 -7.46 -17.34 -10.19
C PRO A 185 -8.75 -16.69 -9.65
N GLY A 186 -9.60 -16.21 -10.55
CA GLY A 186 -10.95 -15.71 -10.22
C GLY A 186 -11.06 -14.19 -10.06
N TRP A 187 -9.96 -13.48 -10.06
CA TRP A 187 -9.93 -12.02 -10.03
C TRP A 187 -8.98 -11.49 -11.15
N PRO A 188 -9.13 -10.30 -11.72
CA PRO A 188 -10.17 -9.30 -11.43
C PRO A 188 -11.52 -9.62 -12.09
N ASP A 189 -12.60 -9.14 -11.46
CA ASP A 189 -13.92 -9.06 -12.07
C ASP A 189 -14.05 -7.82 -13.00
N PRO A 190 -15.08 -7.75 -13.87
CA PRO A 190 -15.24 -6.65 -14.82
C PRO A 190 -15.41 -5.26 -14.19
N ASP A 191 -15.99 -5.14 -12.98
CA ASP A 191 -16.14 -3.86 -12.29
C ASP A 191 -14.77 -3.39 -11.75
N SER A 192 -14.00 -4.30 -11.17
CA SER A 192 -12.62 -4.03 -10.73
C SER A 192 -11.73 -3.60 -11.89
N GLU A 193 -11.78 -4.31 -13.04
CA GLU A 193 -11.05 -3.90 -14.26
C GLU A 193 -11.43 -2.49 -14.71
N TRP A 194 -12.71 -2.18 -14.71
CA TRP A 194 -13.21 -0.87 -15.12
C TRP A 194 -12.74 0.23 -14.14
N ARG A 195 -12.92 0.04 -12.85
CA ARG A 195 -12.61 1.04 -11.83
C ARG A 195 -11.12 1.35 -11.74
N TYR A 196 -10.27 0.33 -11.71
CA TYR A 196 -8.82 0.54 -11.67
C TYR A 196 -8.30 1.17 -12.96
N THR A 197 -8.88 0.80 -14.12
CA THR A 197 -8.59 1.49 -15.38
C THR A 197 -8.95 2.96 -15.31
N ARG A 198 -10.14 3.30 -14.83
CA ARG A 198 -10.58 4.70 -14.70
C ARG A 198 -9.68 5.48 -13.73
N ALA A 199 -9.34 4.90 -12.59
CA ALA A 199 -8.45 5.52 -11.62
C ALA A 199 -7.06 5.84 -12.23
N MET A 200 -6.50 4.92 -13.03
CA MET A 200 -5.22 5.13 -13.70
C MET A 200 -5.28 6.15 -14.84
N GLN A 201 -6.46 6.41 -15.41
CA GLN A 201 -6.72 7.43 -16.45
C GLN A 201 -6.96 8.84 -15.88
N VAL A 202 -7.08 9.00 -14.56
CA VAL A 202 -7.07 10.33 -13.94
C VAL A 202 -5.75 11.05 -14.31
N PRO A 203 -5.79 12.33 -14.69
CA PRO A 203 -4.62 13.06 -15.15
C PRO A 203 -3.42 12.90 -14.21
N PHE A 204 -2.27 12.61 -14.80
CA PHE A 204 -0.97 12.40 -14.15
C PHE A 204 -0.81 11.11 -13.34
N VAL A 205 -1.84 10.34 -13.00
CA VAL A 205 -1.72 9.12 -12.18
C VAL A 205 -0.76 8.11 -12.80
N ALA A 206 -0.86 7.82 -14.10
CA ALA A 206 0.05 6.90 -14.77
C ALA A 206 1.53 7.35 -14.68
N HIS A 207 1.79 8.67 -14.70
CA HIS A 207 3.14 9.20 -14.51
C HIS A 207 3.62 9.08 -13.07
N THR A 208 2.81 9.57 -12.14
CA THR A 208 3.19 9.66 -10.72
C THR A 208 3.35 8.28 -10.09
N SER A 209 2.54 7.29 -10.51
CA SER A 209 2.70 5.90 -10.06
C SER A 209 4.05 5.29 -10.49
N MET A 210 4.58 5.66 -11.64
CA MET A 210 5.91 5.20 -12.08
C MET A 210 7.05 5.83 -11.28
N GLU A 211 6.87 7.00 -10.68
CA GLU A 211 7.92 7.65 -9.87
C GLU A 211 8.24 6.86 -8.60
N TYR A 212 7.29 6.11 -8.03
CA TYR A 212 7.53 5.17 -6.92
C TYR A 212 8.58 4.12 -7.31
N TYR A 213 8.37 3.46 -8.45
CA TYR A 213 9.29 2.43 -8.97
C TYR A 213 10.62 3.01 -9.39
N ARG A 214 10.62 4.22 -9.97
CA ARG A 214 11.83 4.92 -10.37
C ARG A 214 12.67 5.27 -9.15
N TRP A 215 12.06 5.79 -8.10
CA TRP A 215 12.76 6.07 -6.87
C TRP A 215 13.30 4.80 -6.23
N ALA A 216 12.50 3.76 -6.08
CA ALA A 216 12.94 2.50 -5.46
C ALA A 216 14.19 1.92 -6.12
N VAL A 217 14.24 1.91 -7.46
CA VAL A 217 15.43 1.43 -8.20
C VAL A 217 16.58 2.40 -8.11
N ARG A 218 16.37 3.68 -8.41
CA ARG A 218 17.44 4.69 -8.47
C ARG A 218 18.06 4.96 -7.10
N SER A 219 17.30 4.84 -6.02
CA SER A 219 17.77 5.02 -4.65
C SER A 219 18.85 4.02 -4.24
N LEU A 220 18.94 2.86 -4.89
CA LEU A 220 19.94 1.84 -4.57
C LEU A 220 21.37 2.35 -4.63
N TRP A 221 21.64 3.34 -5.49
CA TRP A 221 22.98 3.92 -5.70
C TRP A 221 23.12 5.36 -5.18
N ARG A 222 22.03 5.97 -4.69
CA ARG A 222 21.99 7.39 -4.29
C ARG A 222 22.14 7.56 -2.77
N SER A 223 22.49 8.76 -2.37
CA SER A 223 22.64 9.11 -0.94
C SER A 223 21.32 9.09 -0.17
N ASP A 224 20.23 9.49 -0.83
CA ASP A 224 18.86 9.43 -0.26
C ASP A 224 18.46 7.99 0.07
N GLY A 225 18.71 7.04 -0.81
CA GLY A 225 18.46 5.63 -0.56
C GLY A 225 19.33 5.02 0.55
N ARG A 226 20.59 5.50 0.70
CA ARG A 226 21.42 5.09 1.85
C ARG A 226 20.88 5.63 3.16
N ARG A 227 20.42 6.91 3.18
CA ARG A 227 19.75 7.49 4.36
C ARG A 227 18.47 6.76 4.71
N PHE A 228 17.63 6.45 3.71
CA PHE A 228 16.44 5.64 3.91
C PHE A 228 16.77 4.28 4.51
N ALA A 229 17.71 3.54 3.92
CA ALA A 229 18.11 2.22 4.43
C ALA A 229 18.69 2.28 5.85
N ALA A 230 19.39 3.36 6.20
CA ALA A 230 19.89 3.58 7.55
C ALA A 230 18.75 3.84 8.54
N ALA A 231 17.74 4.62 8.15
CA ALA A 231 16.60 4.98 9.00
C ALA A 231 15.68 3.79 9.35
N ILE A 232 15.65 2.75 8.51
CA ILE A 232 14.85 1.54 8.72
C ILE A 232 15.70 0.31 9.07
N ARG A 233 16.93 0.51 9.51
CA ARG A 233 17.88 -0.58 9.81
C ARG A 233 17.55 -1.28 11.11
N ASP A 234 17.17 -0.50 12.11
CA ASP A 234 16.89 -1.01 13.43
C ASP A 234 15.65 -1.93 13.40
N PRO A 235 15.60 -2.91 14.30
CA PRO A 235 14.45 -3.81 14.37
C PRO A 235 13.14 -3.06 14.61
N VAL A 236 12.06 -3.59 14.03
CA VAL A 236 10.71 -3.08 14.26
C VAL A 236 10.25 -3.49 15.65
N THR A 237 9.93 -2.49 16.49
CA THR A 237 9.55 -2.66 17.89
C THR A 237 8.05 -2.49 18.15
N VAL A 238 7.24 -2.40 17.09
CA VAL A 238 5.77 -2.40 17.18
C VAL A 238 5.21 -3.72 16.64
N PRO A 239 4.01 -4.16 17.08
CA PRO A 239 3.39 -5.37 16.57
C PRO A 239 3.22 -5.35 15.04
N VAL A 240 3.46 -6.49 14.40
CA VAL A 240 3.36 -6.62 12.95
C VAL A 240 2.51 -7.82 12.56
N LEU A 241 1.53 -7.58 11.68
CA LEU A 241 0.89 -8.59 10.86
C LEU A 241 1.46 -8.53 9.45
N GLN A 242 1.85 -9.67 8.90
CA GLN A 242 2.18 -9.79 7.49
C GLN A 242 1.31 -10.87 6.86
N VAL A 243 0.58 -10.50 5.79
CA VAL A 243 -0.23 -11.44 5.00
C VAL A 243 0.33 -11.49 3.60
N HIS A 244 0.45 -12.70 3.04
CA HIS A 244 1.06 -12.87 1.73
C HIS A 244 0.33 -13.90 0.87
N GLY A 245 0.31 -13.67 -0.46
CA GLY A 245 -0.27 -14.58 -1.43
C GLY A 245 0.72 -15.64 -1.88
N GLY A 246 0.29 -16.90 -1.89
CA GLY A 246 1.11 -18.02 -2.34
C GLY A 246 1.48 -17.96 -3.83
N LEU A 247 0.65 -17.27 -4.62
CA LEU A 247 0.81 -17.11 -6.07
C LEU A 247 1.37 -15.73 -6.48
N ASP A 248 1.79 -14.90 -5.52
CA ASP A 248 2.34 -13.58 -5.79
C ASP A 248 3.56 -13.66 -6.74
N PRO A 249 3.51 -13.02 -7.92
CA PRO A 249 4.59 -13.10 -8.89
C PRO A 249 5.77 -12.14 -8.63
N TRP A 250 5.64 -11.22 -7.65
CA TRP A 250 6.60 -10.15 -7.38
C TRP A 250 7.46 -10.41 -6.15
N VAL A 251 6.82 -10.57 -5.01
CA VAL A 251 7.48 -10.90 -3.77
C VAL A 251 7.20 -12.37 -3.49
N LEU A 252 8.24 -13.18 -3.49
CA LEU A 252 8.06 -14.60 -3.25
C LEU A 252 7.69 -14.87 -1.79
N PRO A 253 6.83 -15.87 -1.49
CA PRO A 253 6.38 -16.15 -0.12
C PRO A 253 7.53 -16.33 0.88
N GLU A 254 8.61 -16.99 0.46
CA GLU A 254 9.81 -17.17 1.28
C GLU A 254 10.53 -15.84 1.60
N THR A 255 10.49 -14.89 0.67
CA THR A 255 11.02 -13.53 0.90
C THR A 255 10.13 -12.78 1.89
N ALA A 256 8.82 -12.84 1.70
CA ALA A 256 7.87 -12.22 2.62
C ALA A 256 8.04 -12.75 4.04
N ALA A 257 8.01 -14.06 4.24
CA ALA A 257 8.15 -14.72 5.53
C ALA A 257 9.47 -14.34 6.25
N SER A 258 10.56 -14.17 5.50
CA SER A 258 11.86 -13.79 6.08
C SER A 258 11.89 -12.37 6.68
N SER A 259 10.86 -11.56 6.44
CA SER A 259 10.73 -10.23 7.07
C SER A 259 10.56 -10.30 8.59
N GLY A 260 10.06 -11.40 9.13
CA GLY A 260 9.95 -11.63 10.57
C GLY A 260 11.28 -11.48 11.32
N ALA A 261 12.42 -11.78 10.67
CA ALA A 261 13.74 -11.57 11.24
C ALA A 261 14.09 -10.07 11.50
N ARG A 262 13.25 -9.15 11.06
CA ARG A 262 13.37 -7.71 11.28
C ARG A 262 12.50 -7.19 12.44
N VAL A 263 11.74 -8.07 13.11
CA VAL A 263 10.75 -7.67 14.11
C VAL A 263 11.17 -8.21 15.47
N GLU A 264 11.30 -7.34 16.47
CA GLU A 264 11.52 -7.69 17.88
C GLU A 264 10.22 -7.63 18.72
N ALA A 265 9.13 -7.16 18.13
CA ALA A 265 7.78 -7.15 18.72
C ALA A 265 7.00 -8.41 18.31
N PRO A 266 5.75 -8.62 18.79
CA PRO A 266 4.90 -9.68 18.27
C PRO A 266 4.77 -9.64 16.75
N PHE A 267 5.08 -10.76 16.10
CA PHE A 267 5.01 -10.93 14.64
C PHE A 267 4.10 -12.09 14.28
N ARG A 268 3.12 -11.81 13.40
CA ARG A 268 2.22 -12.82 12.84
C ARG A 268 2.39 -12.85 11.33
N PHE A 269 2.60 -14.02 10.76
CA PHE A 269 2.68 -14.25 9.32
C PHE A 269 1.56 -15.16 8.88
N GLU A 270 0.78 -14.73 7.87
CA GLU A 270 -0.29 -15.50 7.27
C GLU A 270 -0.02 -15.69 5.78
N LEU A 271 -0.10 -16.92 5.31
CA LEU A 271 0.00 -17.25 3.90
C LEU A 271 -1.35 -17.68 3.36
N LEU A 272 -1.82 -17.03 2.29
CA LEU A 272 -3.00 -17.42 1.53
C LEU A 272 -2.54 -18.19 0.27
N PRO A 273 -2.52 -19.53 0.27
CA PRO A 273 -1.85 -20.30 -0.79
C PRO A 273 -2.46 -20.11 -2.17
N ALA A 274 -3.76 -19.82 -2.26
CA ALA A 274 -4.51 -19.67 -3.51
C ALA A 274 -4.62 -18.22 -4.00
N ALA A 275 -4.20 -17.23 -3.20
CA ALA A 275 -4.25 -15.82 -3.58
C ALA A 275 -2.97 -15.39 -4.30
N GLY A 276 -3.11 -14.46 -5.23
CA GLY A 276 -2.02 -13.77 -5.89
C GLY A 276 -1.57 -12.54 -5.12
N HIS A 277 -1.39 -11.43 -5.83
CA HIS A 277 -0.85 -10.20 -5.27
C HIS A 277 -1.91 -9.34 -4.56
N TYR A 278 -3.14 -9.26 -5.08
CA TYR A 278 -4.21 -8.34 -4.65
C TYR A 278 -5.07 -8.95 -3.53
N LEU A 279 -4.46 -9.27 -2.42
CA LEU A 279 -5.03 -10.07 -1.32
C LEU A 279 -6.39 -9.59 -0.81
N GLN A 280 -6.54 -8.28 -0.58
CA GLN A 280 -7.76 -7.66 -0.06
C GLN A 280 -8.92 -7.67 -1.06
N GLU A 281 -8.58 -7.87 -2.33
CA GLU A 281 -9.50 -7.99 -3.46
C GLU A 281 -9.83 -9.45 -3.79
N GLU A 282 -8.81 -10.32 -3.77
CA GLU A 282 -8.93 -11.72 -4.14
C GLU A 282 -9.57 -12.58 -3.03
N ALA A 283 -9.34 -12.21 -1.77
CA ALA A 283 -9.83 -12.92 -0.59
C ALA A 283 -10.41 -11.95 0.45
N PRO A 284 -11.42 -11.11 0.09
CA PRO A 284 -11.87 -10.01 0.94
C PRO A 284 -12.38 -10.47 2.31
N VAL A 285 -13.12 -11.57 2.38
CA VAL A 285 -13.64 -12.12 3.63
C VAL A 285 -12.48 -12.57 4.53
N GLN A 286 -11.57 -13.39 4.01
CA GLN A 286 -10.43 -13.92 4.75
C GLN A 286 -9.52 -12.79 5.27
N ILE A 287 -9.21 -11.81 4.41
CA ILE A 287 -8.39 -10.66 4.82
C ILE A 287 -9.09 -9.84 5.89
N THR A 288 -10.39 -9.64 5.80
CA THR A 288 -11.16 -8.93 6.82
C THR A 288 -11.11 -9.66 8.16
N GLU A 289 -11.34 -10.97 8.18
CA GLU A 289 -11.26 -11.80 9.40
C GLU A 289 -9.86 -11.76 10.03
N ILE A 290 -8.81 -11.94 9.23
CA ILE A 290 -7.41 -11.89 9.70
C ILE A 290 -7.09 -10.51 10.31
N LEU A 291 -7.52 -9.43 9.64
CA LEU A 291 -7.30 -8.07 10.13
C LEU A 291 -8.05 -7.83 11.44
N LEU A 292 -9.33 -8.20 11.54
CA LEU A 292 -10.14 -8.00 12.73
C LEU A 292 -9.59 -8.77 13.93
N ASP A 293 -9.23 -10.03 13.74
CA ASP A 293 -8.65 -10.86 14.79
C ASP A 293 -7.32 -10.29 15.30
N TRP A 294 -6.43 -9.89 14.39
CA TRP A 294 -5.16 -9.28 14.77
C TRP A 294 -5.33 -7.91 15.42
N LEU A 295 -6.21 -7.05 14.88
CA LEU A 295 -6.48 -5.72 15.42
C LEU A 295 -7.03 -5.78 16.86
N ALA A 296 -7.82 -6.80 17.20
CA ALA A 296 -8.27 -7.02 18.56
C ALA A 296 -7.10 -7.21 19.55
N SER A 297 -6.01 -7.86 19.11
CA SER A 297 -4.81 -8.10 19.92
C SER A 297 -3.92 -6.87 20.11
N VAL A 298 -4.06 -5.86 19.23
CA VAL A 298 -3.22 -4.64 19.26
C VAL A 298 -4.04 -3.38 19.55
N ARG A 299 -5.28 -3.54 19.99
CA ARG A 299 -6.13 -2.39 20.32
C ARG A 299 -5.49 -1.55 21.41
N PRO A 300 -5.33 -0.21 21.21
CA PRO A 300 -4.84 0.65 22.28
C PRO A 300 -5.74 0.53 23.53
N SER A 301 -5.14 0.41 24.70
CA SER A 301 -5.86 0.61 25.97
C SER A 301 -6.35 2.06 26.06
N GLU A 302 -7.59 2.24 26.49
CA GLU A 302 -8.20 3.55 26.74
C GLU A 302 -7.42 4.37 27.76
#